data_a560e695c7a0e03a6b4d9165900fc54e
#
_entry.id   a560e695c7a0e03a6b4d9165900fc54e
#
_cell.length_a   1.000
_cell.length_b   1.000
_cell.length_c   1.000
_cell.angle_alpha   90.00
_cell.angle_beta   90.00
_cell.angle_gamma   90.00
#
_symmetry.space_group_name_H-M   'P 1'
#
loop_
_entity.id
_entity.type
_entity.pdbx_description
1 polymer ?
#
loop_
_entity_poly.entity_id
_entity_poly.type
_entity_poly.pdbx_seq_one_letter_code
_entity_poly.pdbx_strand_id
1 'polypeptide(L)'
;MIECAGLEIRYTPFGYRGFESLIFRQGHTIEVLPLFHAIAFQEDILKRHQATFSTQKNKTTTKGDTMTTQRNETTVYEERTERKRVKKRLLFVCLGNICRSPAAEGVMRHLVNEAGEEEFFEIDSAGIGGWHVGQLPDKRMRQCGSRRGYHFESRARQFSPTDFDRFDRILVMDADNLRAITAQAGTAEDAKKVEILARYLVRRKDVCAIPDPYYGDERDFDYALDLIEEATAHLLETLSRSSKN
;
A
#
# COMPACT_ATOMS: atom_id res chain seq x y z
N MET A 1 -18.90 -1.54 -9.03
CA MET A 1 -18.51 -0.66 -10.16
C MET A 1 -18.93 0.75 -9.76
N ILE A 2 -18.00 1.63 -9.45
CA ILE A 2 -18.25 3.05 -9.29
C ILE A 2 -17.74 3.65 -10.59
N GLU A 3 -18.64 3.98 -11.49
CA GLU A 3 -18.33 4.77 -12.66
C GLU A 3 -17.95 6.18 -12.18
N CYS A 4 -16.69 6.55 -12.33
CA CYS A 4 -16.31 7.96 -12.38
C CYS A 4 -16.82 8.48 -13.72
N ALA A 5 -18.07 8.95 -13.75
CA ALA A 5 -18.69 9.53 -14.92
C ALA A 5 -17.84 10.72 -15.40
N GLY A 6 -17.48 10.67 -16.67
CA GLY A 6 -16.75 11.60 -17.50
C GLY A 6 -16.62 13.04 -16.98
N LEU A 7 -15.50 13.36 -16.37
CA LEU A 7 -15.01 14.72 -16.30
C LEU A 7 -13.87 14.86 -17.31
N GLU A 8 -14.17 15.45 -18.46
CA GLU A 8 -13.15 16.00 -19.35
C GLU A 8 -12.41 17.10 -18.59
N ILE A 9 -11.22 16.79 -18.10
CA ILE A 9 -10.33 17.82 -17.56
C ILE A 9 -9.67 18.50 -18.77
N ARG A 10 -10.26 19.61 -19.19
CA ARG A 10 -9.58 20.54 -20.10
C ARG A 10 -8.51 21.27 -19.32
N TYR A 11 -7.27 20.97 -19.59
CA TYR A 11 -6.13 21.77 -19.17
C TYR A 11 -6.17 23.10 -19.91
N THR A 12 -6.48 24.19 -19.21
CA THR A 12 -6.10 25.53 -19.66
C THR A 12 -4.84 25.93 -18.92
N PRO A 13 -3.75 26.20 -19.63
CA PRO A 13 -2.59 26.83 -19.02
C PRO A 13 -2.89 28.31 -18.93
N PHE A 14 -3.06 28.91 -17.76
CA PHE A 14 -2.71 30.30 -17.47
C PHE A 14 -3.25 30.81 -16.12
N GLY A 15 -2.35 31.46 -15.34
CA GLY A 15 -2.66 32.69 -14.65
C GLY A 15 -2.94 32.59 -13.16
N TYR A 16 -1.90 32.81 -12.38
CA TYR A 16 -1.97 33.36 -11.02
C TYR A 16 -2.97 34.53 -10.91
N ARG A 17 -3.90 34.47 -9.97
CA ARG A 17 -4.25 35.48 -8.95
C ARG A 17 -5.61 35.15 -8.26
N GLY A 18 -5.63 35.38 -6.94
CA GLY A 18 -6.86 35.68 -6.21
C GLY A 18 -7.32 34.60 -5.26
N PHE A 19 -6.86 34.66 -4.02
CA PHE A 19 -7.55 34.13 -2.86
C PHE A 19 -8.87 34.88 -2.73
N GLU A 20 -9.99 34.21 -2.91
CA GLU A 20 -11.26 34.63 -2.33
C GLU A 20 -11.90 33.45 -1.62
N SER A 21 -12.05 33.66 -0.32
CA SER A 21 -12.72 32.76 0.63
C SER A 21 -14.21 32.64 0.27
N LEU A 22 -14.65 31.47 -0.15
CA LEU A 22 -16.05 31.13 -0.16
C LEU A 22 -16.45 30.58 1.21
N ILE A 23 -17.00 31.47 2.03
CA ILE A 23 -17.71 31.12 3.27
C ILE A 23 -19.07 30.53 2.88
N PHE A 24 -19.23 29.22 2.98
CA PHE A 24 -20.57 28.64 3.01
C PHE A 24 -21.02 28.50 4.45
N ARG A 25 -22.00 29.36 4.83
CA ARG A 25 -22.80 29.24 6.05
C ARG A 25 -23.85 28.15 5.84
N GLN A 26 -23.74 27.04 6.60
CA GLN A 26 -24.90 26.45 7.29
C GLN A 26 -24.40 25.44 8.31
N GLY A 27 -24.67 25.77 9.57
CA GLY A 27 -24.60 25.10 10.83
C GLY A 27 -24.24 23.60 10.86
N HIS A 28 -23.07 23.32 11.42
CA HIS A 28 -22.88 22.33 12.47
C HIS A 28 -21.42 22.46 12.90
N THR A 29 -21.22 22.45 14.19
CA THR A 29 -19.97 22.58 14.92
C THR A 29 -18.89 21.65 14.33
N ILE A 30 -17.79 22.22 13.83
CA ILE A 30 -16.58 21.44 13.45
C ILE A 30 -15.85 21.20 14.76
N GLU A 31 -15.98 20.00 15.32
CA GLU A 31 -15.02 19.51 16.30
C GLU A 31 -13.75 19.10 15.56
N VAL A 32 -12.70 19.89 15.78
CA VAL A 32 -11.34 19.52 15.42
C VAL A 32 -10.90 18.44 16.40
N LEU A 33 -11.00 17.17 16.04
CA LEU A 33 -10.44 16.07 16.81
C LEU A 33 -8.91 16.07 16.64
N PRO A 34 -8.16 16.22 17.73
CA PRO A 34 -6.72 16.24 17.65
C PRO A 34 -6.13 14.86 17.33
N LEU A 35 -4.91 14.88 16.82
CA LEU A 35 -4.00 13.80 16.40
C LEU A 35 -3.84 12.60 17.38
N PHE A 36 -4.57 12.55 18.45
CA PHE A 36 -4.50 11.51 19.50
C PHE A 36 -5.16 10.17 19.13
N HIS A 37 -5.95 10.09 18.06
CA HIS A 37 -6.62 8.83 17.70
C HIS A 37 -5.73 7.85 16.92
N ALA A 38 -4.63 8.30 16.33
CA ALA A 38 -3.67 7.41 15.68
C ALA A 38 -2.82 6.63 16.70
N ILE A 39 -2.55 7.24 17.87
CA ILE A 39 -1.76 6.61 18.96
C ILE A 39 -2.59 5.55 19.69
N ALA A 40 -3.90 5.75 19.85
CA ALA A 40 -4.79 4.78 20.52
C ALA A 40 -4.95 3.48 19.73
N PHE A 41 -4.85 3.53 18.41
CA PHE A 41 -4.95 2.34 17.56
C PHE A 41 -3.68 1.47 17.63
N GLN A 42 -2.53 2.10 17.80
CA GLN A 42 -1.24 1.41 17.94
C GLN A 42 -1.12 0.71 19.31
N GLU A 43 -1.66 1.33 20.38
CA GLU A 43 -1.68 0.71 21.72
C GLU A 43 -2.61 -0.51 21.79
N ASP A 44 -3.69 -0.55 21.03
CA ASP A 44 -4.63 -1.67 21.05
C ASP A 44 -4.08 -2.91 20.33
N ILE A 45 -3.26 -2.72 19.30
CA ILE A 45 -2.52 -3.80 18.63
C ILE A 45 -1.43 -4.37 19.55
N LEU A 46 -0.67 -3.52 20.25
CA LEU A 46 0.36 -3.95 21.21
C LEU A 46 -0.25 -4.69 22.41
N LYS A 47 -1.39 -4.27 22.92
CA LYS A 47 -2.08 -4.93 24.04
C LYS A 47 -2.62 -6.32 23.66
N ARG A 48 -3.05 -6.52 22.42
CA ARG A 48 -3.49 -7.84 21.93
C ARG A 48 -2.34 -8.84 21.79
N HIS A 49 -1.14 -8.38 21.41
CA HIS A 49 0.04 -9.24 21.36
C HIS A 49 0.63 -9.60 22.73
N GLN A 50 0.47 -8.73 23.74
CA GLN A 50 0.95 -9.04 25.10
C GLN A 50 0.02 -9.97 25.90
N ALA A 51 -1.27 -10.04 25.58
CA ALA A 51 -2.23 -10.91 26.23
C ALA A 51 -2.06 -12.40 25.87
N THR A 52 -1.46 -12.73 24.74
CA THR A 52 -1.21 -14.12 24.32
C THR A 52 0.06 -14.72 24.93
N PHE A 53 0.96 -13.92 25.51
CA PHE A 53 2.23 -14.43 26.06
C PHE A 53 2.20 -14.69 27.58
N SER A 54 1.12 -14.37 28.28
CA SER A 54 1.08 -14.39 29.76
C SER A 54 0.38 -15.61 30.38
N THR A 55 -0.07 -16.61 29.60
CA THR A 55 -0.86 -17.73 30.15
C THR A 55 -0.09 -19.05 30.27
N GLN A 56 1.24 -19.06 30.13
CA GLN A 56 2.03 -20.27 30.32
C GLN A 56 3.13 -20.15 31.36
N LYS A 57 2.77 -19.94 32.62
CA LYS A 57 3.60 -20.35 33.77
C LYS A 57 2.69 -20.64 34.96
N ASN A 58 2.50 -21.91 35.26
CA ASN A 58 2.44 -22.58 36.53
C ASN A 58 1.52 -23.81 36.51
N LYS A 59 2.12 -24.99 36.54
CA LYS A 59 1.75 -26.04 37.50
C LYS A 59 2.75 -27.19 37.38
N THR A 60 3.55 -27.28 38.40
CA THR A 60 4.44 -28.42 38.71
C THR A 60 3.72 -29.35 39.70
N THR A 61 4.08 -30.67 39.61
CA THR A 61 3.91 -31.78 40.59
C THR A 61 2.55 -32.49 40.54
N THR A 62 2.49 -33.83 40.35
CA THR A 62 3.11 -34.98 41.01
C THR A 62 2.74 -36.31 40.33
N LYS A 63 3.69 -37.25 40.35
CA LYS A 63 3.65 -38.75 40.25
C LYS A 63 2.38 -39.53 39.91
N GLY A 64 2.54 -40.53 38.98
CA GLY A 64 1.71 -41.68 38.84
C GLY A 64 1.82 -42.38 37.48
N ASP A 65 2.49 -43.53 37.43
CA ASP A 65 2.70 -44.39 36.27
C ASP A 65 1.38 -44.81 35.61
N THR A 66 1.29 -44.64 34.30
CA THR A 66 0.63 -45.57 33.39
C THR A 66 0.95 -45.17 31.94
N MET A 67 1.60 -46.09 31.25
CA MET A 67 1.99 -45.97 29.85
C MET A 67 0.75 -46.08 28.96
N THR A 68 0.22 -44.98 28.53
CA THR A 68 -0.79 -44.94 27.46
C THR A 68 -0.32 -43.95 26.42
N THR A 69 -0.11 -44.42 25.19
CA THR A 69 0.32 -43.66 24.02
C THR A 69 -0.72 -42.58 23.69
N GLN A 70 -0.62 -41.45 24.34
CA GLN A 70 -1.31 -40.24 23.90
C GLN A 70 -0.46 -39.64 22.77
N ARG A 71 -0.85 -39.87 21.52
CA ARG A 71 -0.44 -39.01 20.43
C ARG A 71 -0.96 -37.62 20.79
N ASN A 72 -0.03 -36.70 21.07
CA ASN A 72 -0.31 -35.36 21.49
C ASN A 72 -1.18 -34.67 20.43
N GLU A 73 -2.43 -34.36 20.81
CA GLU A 73 -3.36 -33.57 20.00
C GLU A 73 -2.76 -32.21 19.62
N THR A 74 -1.78 -31.72 20.36
CA THR A 74 -1.03 -30.48 20.10
C THR A 74 -0.29 -30.49 18.74
N THR A 75 0.27 -31.63 18.31
CA THR A 75 0.95 -31.78 17.01
C THR A 75 -0.02 -31.70 15.83
N VAL A 76 -1.27 -32.11 16.01
CA VAL A 76 -2.31 -32.05 14.95
C VAL A 76 -2.81 -30.63 14.73
N TYR A 77 -2.78 -29.77 15.76
CA TYR A 77 -3.17 -28.36 15.65
C TYR A 77 -2.07 -27.50 14.98
N GLU A 78 -0.80 -27.83 15.20
CA GLU A 78 0.33 -27.13 14.54
C GLU A 78 0.44 -27.49 13.04
N GLU A 79 0.21 -28.76 12.67
CA GLU A 79 0.18 -29.16 11.25
C GLU A 79 -1.03 -28.60 10.47
N ARG A 80 -2.09 -28.16 11.15
CA ARG A 80 -3.27 -27.60 10.48
C ARG A 80 -3.14 -26.13 10.11
N THR A 81 -2.14 -25.44 10.64
CA THR A 81 -1.93 -24.00 10.43
C THR A 81 -0.90 -23.66 9.38
N GLU A 82 -0.10 -24.59 8.90
CA GLU A 82 0.76 -24.41 7.73
C GLU A 82 -0.02 -24.59 6.40
N ARG A 83 -1.14 -23.90 6.23
CA ARG A 83 -1.55 -23.57 4.86
C ARG A 83 -0.45 -22.69 4.29
N LYS A 84 0.35 -23.26 3.40
CA LYS A 84 1.41 -22.58 2.65
C LYS A 84 0.81 -21.29 2.07
N ARG A 85 0.98 -20.16 2.76
CA ARG A 85 0.51 -18.85 2.26
C ARG A 85 1.21 -18.60 0.95
N VAL A 86 0.44 -18.44 -0.13
CA VAL A 86 1.00 -18.12 -1.45
C VAL A 86 1.54 -16.70 -1.39
N LYS A 87 2.80 -16.53 -1.81
CA LYS A 87 3.45 -15.23 -1.88
C LYS A 87 2.70 -14.33 -2.86
N LYS A 88 2.38 -13.11 -2.44
CA LYS A 88 1.70 -12.08 -3.24
C LYS A 88 2.73 -11.19 -3.90
N ARG A 89 2.66 -11.04 -5.21
CA ARG A 89 3.64 -10.31 -6.01
C ARG A 89 3.01 -9.04 -6.55
N LEU A 90 3.49 -7.88 -6.07
CA LEU A 90 2.94 -6.56 -6.36
C LEU A 90 3.95 -5.71 -7.12
N LEU A 91 3.51 -5.09 -8.20
CA LEU A 91 4.30 -4.12 -8.96
C LEU A 91 3.60 -2.77 -8.98
N PHE A 92 4.30 -1.73 -8.52
CA PHE A 92 3.84 -0.35 -8.63
C PHE A 92 4.43 0.30 -9.86
N VAL A 93 3.58 0.94 -10.70
CA VAL A 93 4.05 1.54 -11.96
C VAL A 93 3.59 2.98 -12.06
N CYS A 94 4.51 3.87 -12.44
CA CYS A 94 4.22 5.25 -12.83
C CYS A 94 4.92 5.60 -14.16
N LEU A 95 4.96 6.87 -14.53
CA LEU A 95 5.56 7.29 -15.79
C LEU A 95 7.08 7.00 -15.85
N GLY A 96 7.86 7.48 -14.86
CA GLY A 96 9.33 7.46 -14.89
C GLY A 96 10.02 6.65 -13.80
N ASN A 97 9.29 6.03 -12.87
CA ASN A 97 9.80 5.27 -11.72
C ASN A 97 10.76 6.06 -10.80
N ILE A 98 10.51 7.36 -10.62
CA ILE A 98 11.33 8.21 -9.73
C ILE A 98 10.52 8.97 -8.66
N CYS A 99 9.19 9.05 -8.76
CA CYS A 99 8.36 9.72 -7.75
C CYS A 99 7.34 8.76 -7.14
N ARG A 100 6.20 8.55 -7.80
CA ARG A 100 5.02 7.87 -7.26
C ARG A 100 5.24 6.37 -7.01
N SER A 101 5.71 5.64 -8.01
CA SER A 101 5.85 4.18 -7.90
C SER A 101 6.94 3.73 -6.90
N PRO A 102 8.15 4.35 -6.82
CA PRO A 102 9.10 3.97 -5.80
C PRO A 102 8.67 4.40 -4.39
N ALA A 103 7.86 5.46 -4.25
CA ALA A 103 7.25 5.82 -2.97
C ALA A 103 6.23 4.76 -2.54
N ALA A 104 5.35 4.32 -3.44
CA ALA A 104 4.37 3.27 -3.15
C ALA A 104 5.04 1.93 -2.81
N GLU A 105 6.10 1.56 -3.51
CA GLU A 105 6.93 0.40 -3.17
C GLU A 105 7.51 0.53 -1.76
N GLY A 106 8.13 1.66 -1.44
CA GLY A 106 8.79 1.87 -0.15
C GLY A 106 7.80 1.90 1.03
N VAL A 107 6.64 2.56 0.86
CA VAL A 107 5.58 2.57 1.87
C VAL A 107 5.02 1.17 2.07
N MET A 108 4.72 0.43 0.99
CA MET A 108 4.18 -0.93 1.09
C MET A 108 5.18 -1.88 1.76
N ARG A 109 6.48 -1.79 1.45
CA ARG A 109 7.53 -2.57 2.13
C ARG A 109 7.58 -2.28 3.62
N HIS A 110 7.48 -1.00 4.00
CA HIS A 110 7.46 -0.59 5.39
C HIS A 110 6.25 -1.18 6.13
N LEU A 111 5.05 -1.07 5.58
CA LEU A 111 3.82 -1.61 6.17
C LEU A 111 3.85 -3.14 6.32
N VAL A 112 4.36 -3.84 5.31
CA VAL A 112 4.51 -5.29 5.33
C VAL A 112 5.52 -5.73 6.38
N ASN A 113 6.63 -4.99 6.54
CA ASN A 113 7.64 -5.24 7.58
C ASN A 113 7.05 -5.00 8.99
N GLU A 114 6.35 -3.88 9.21
CA GLU A 114 5.68 -3.64 10.49
C GLU A 114 4.63 -4.72 10.83
N ALA A 115 4.00 -5.30 9.82
CA ALA A 115 3.05 -6.41 10.00
C ALA A 115 3.74 -7.78 10.22
N GLY A 116 5.07 -7.90 10.02
CA GLY A 116 5.82 -9.17 10.07
C GLY A 116 5.40 -10.14 8.96
N GLU A 117 5.06 -9.61 7.79
CA GLU A 117 4.55 -10.38 6.65
C GLU A 117 5.49 -10.37 5.42
N GLU A 118 6.77 -9.99 5.56
CA GLU A 118 7.74 -9.81 4.46
C GLU A 118 7.93 -11.05 3.60
N GLU A 119 7.91 -12.22 4.21
CA GLU A 119 8.08 -13.49 3.51
C GLU A 119 6.92 -13.80 2.54
N PHE A 120 5.73 -13.20 2.78
CA PHE A 120 4.52 -13.42 1.99
C PHE A 120 4.32 -12.39 0.88
N PHE A 121 5.25 -11.43 0.74
CA PHE A 121 5.16 -10.40 -0.29
C PHE A 121 6.43 -10.33 -1.13
N GLU A 122 6.26 -10.13 -2.43
CA GLU A 122 7.27 -9.64 -3.34
C GLU A 122 6.77 -8.29 -3.86
N ILE A 123 7.54 -7.23 -3.62
CA ILE A 123 7.13 -5.85 -3.93
C ILE A 123 8.23 -5.24 -4.78
N ASP A 124 7.83 -4.58 -5.88
CA ASP A 124 8.77 -3.94 -6.79
C ASP A 124 8.11 -2.71 -7.44
N SER A 125 8.87 -1.89 -8.12
CA SER A 125 8.35 -0.78 -8.90
C SER A 125 9.02 -0.64 -10.25
N ALA A 126 8.30 -0.04 -11.22
CA ALA A 126 8.79 0.21 -12.57
C ALA A 126 8.25 1.52 -13.14
N GLY A 127 8.85 2.00 -14.23
CA GLY A 127 8.36 3.10 -15.04
C GLY A 127 7.89 2.65 -16.40
N ILE A 128 6.91 3.34 -16.97
CA ILE A 128 6.52 3.15 -18.36
C ILE A 128 7.69 3.53 -19.27
N GLY A 129 8.32 4.68 -18.99
CA GLY A 129 9.48 5.15 -19.72
C GLY A 129 10.81 4.72 -19.09
N GLY A 130 11.84 4.60 -19.91
CA GLY A 130 13.19 4.17 -19.50
C GLY A 130 14.17 5.31 -19.21
N TRP A 131 13.72 6.58 -19.19
CA TRP A 131 14.63 7.76 -19.10
C TRP A 131 15.46 7.82 -17.82
N HIS A 132 14.99 7.19 -16.76
CA HIS A 132 15.59 7.26 -15.42
C HIS A 132 16.19 5.93 -14.95
N VAL A 133 16.30 4.94 -15.83
CA VAL A 133 16.83 3.60 -15.45
C VAL A 133 18.17 3.74 -14.71
N GLY A 134 18.26 3.07 -13.55
CA GLY A 134 19.43 3.08 -12.66
C GLY A 134 19.49 4.27 -11.69
N GLN A 135 18.66 5.31 -11.86
CA GLN A 135 18.63 6.46 -10.96
C GLN A 135 17.91 6.13 -9.64
N LEU A 136 18.27 6.86 -8.59
CA LEU A 136 17.51 6.88 -7.35
C LEU A 136 16.21 7.67 -7.54
N PRO A 137 15.21 7.48 -6.68
CA PRO A 137 14.01 8.30 -6.67
C PRO A 137 14.33 9.79 -6.54
N ASP A 138 13.44 10.64 -7.05
CA ASP A 138 13.57 12.11 -6.98
C ASP A 138 13.94 12.56 -5.57
N LYS A 139 14.89 13.46 -5.46
CA LYS A 139 15.39 13.96 -4.17
C LYS A 139 14.25 14.51 -3.29
N ARG A 140 13.27 15.21 -3.89
CA ARG A 140 12.12 15.78 -3.16
C ARG A 140 11.25 14.66 -2.58
N MET A 141 10.95 13.61 -3.37
CA MET A 141 10.20 12.45 -2.88
C MET A 141 10.95 11.72 -1.76
N ARG A 142 12.26 11.53 -1.89
CA ARG A 142 13.07 10.91 -0.83
C ARG A 142 13.08 11.76 0.44
N GLN A 143 13.11 13.09 0.33
CA GLN A 143 13.05 13.99 1.48
C GLN A 143 11.68 13.95 2.16
N CYS A 144 10.57 13.96 1.39
CA CYS A 144 9.23 13.79 1.94
C CYS A 144 9.09 12.45 2.67
N GLY A 145 9.55 11.36 2.08
CA GLY A 145 9.55 10.04 2.70
C GLY A 145 10.37 9.99 3.98
N SER A 146 11.60 10.54 3.95
CA SER A 146 12.50 10.54 5.10
C SER A 146 11.91 11.28 6.32
N ARG A 147 11.17 12.37 6.11
CA ARG A 147 10.46 13.08 7.20
C ARG A 147 9.38 12.23 7.86
N ARG A 148 8.88 11.20 7.15
CA ARG A 148 7.85 10.27 7.64
C ARG A 148 8.41 8.91 8.04
N GLY A 149 9.75 8.75 8.07
CA GLY A 149 10.43 7.50 8.44
C GLY A 149 10.60 6.48 7.29
N TYR A 150 10.25 6.85 6.04
CA TYR A 150 10.46 5.98 4.89
C TYR A 150 11.83 6.19 4.24
N HIS A 151 12.38 5.11 3.70
CA HIS A 151 13.63 5.13 2.93
C HIS A 151 13.35 4.61 1.51
N PHE A 152 13.39 5.51 0.52
CA PHE A 152 13.17 5.18 -0.89
C PHE A 152 14.52 5.03 -1.59
N GLU A 153 15.02 3.81 -1.74
CA GLU A 153 16.36 3.50 -2.23
C GLU A 153 16.36 2.62 -3.49
N SER A 154 15.17 2.18 -3.95
CA SER A 154 15.05 1.37 -5.15
C SER A 154 15.59 2.12 -6.38
N ARG A 155 16.17 1.37 -7.31
CA ARG A 155 16.68 1.94 -8.57
C ARG A 155 15.60 1.86 -9.63
N ALA A 156 15.41 2.98 -10.34
CA ALA A 156 14.44 3.04 -11.42
C ALA A 156 14.75 1.97 -12.48
N ARG A 157 13.71 1.26 -12.91
CA ARG A 157 13.73 0.33 -14.04
C ARG A 157 12.54 0.56 -14.95
N GLN A 158 12.65 0.13 -16.19
CA GLN A 158 11.52 0.17 -17.11
C GLN A 158 10.64 -1.05 -16.92
N PHE A 159 9.33 -0.86 -17.08
CA PHE A 159 8.35 -1.94 -17.19
C PHE A 159 8.62 -2.79 -18.43
N SER A 160 8.47 -4.10 -18.29
CA SER A 160 8.59 -5.06 -19.38
C SER A 160 7.33 -5.92 -19.44
N PRO A 161 6.86 -6.37 -20.64
CA PRO A 161 5.77 -7.32 -20.75
C PRO A 161 5.96 -8.61 -19.94
N THR A 162 7.20 -9.01 -19.64
CA THR A 162 7.49 -10.15 -18.75
C THR A 162 7.10 -9.90 -17.30
N ASP A 163 6.84 -8.65 -16.90
CA ASP A 163 6.33 -8.33 -15.56
C ASP A 163 4.91 -8.87 -15.36
N PHE A 164 4.13 -9.06 -16.40
CA PHE A 164 2.82 -9.73 -16.31
C PHE A 164 2.94 -11.18 -15.82
N ASP A 165 4.00 -11.91 -16.19
CA ASP A 165 4.21 -13.28 -15.72
C ASP A 165 4.73 -13.31 -14.27
N ARG A 166 5.46 -12.27 -13.89
CA ARG A 166 6.12 -12.18 -12.60
C ARG A 166 5.19 -11.70 -11.47
N PHE A 167 4.26 -10.79 -11.78
CA PHE A 167 3.43 -10.14 -10.76
C PHE A 167 1.97 -10.55 -10.84
N ASP A 168 1.33 -10.64 -9.67
CA ASP A 168 -0.08 -10.99 -9.54
C ASP A 168 -0.98 -9.76 -9.66
N ARG A 169 -0.45 -8.58 -9.27
CA ARG A 169 -1.12 -7.28 -9.39
C ARG A 169 -0.15 -6.20 -9.82
N ILE A 170 -0.60 -5.32 -10.70
CA ILE A 170 0.14 -4.19 -11.23
C ILE A 170 -0.65 -2.92 -10.91
N LEU A 171 -0.16 -2.15 -9.93
CA LEU A 171 -0.79 -0.96 -9.36
C LEU A 171 -0.27 0.27 -10.09
N VAL A 172 -1.12 0.94 -10.85
CA VAL A 172 -0.76 2.15 -11.61
C VAL A 172 -1.33 3.40 -10.94
N MET A 173 -0.77 4.58 -11.25
CA MET A 173 -1.06 5.81 -10.51
C MET A 173 -2.25 6.59 -11.07
N ASP A 174 -2.46 6.54 -12.39
CA ASP A 174 -3.48 7.32 -13.10
C ASP A 174 -4.02 6.57 -14.33
N ALA A 175 -4.99 7.18 -15.01
CA ALA A 175 -5.62 6.60 -16.19
C ALA A 175 -4.69 6.48 -17.40
N ASP A 176 -3.69 7.38 -17.52
CA ASP A 176 -2.72 7.33 -18.59
C ASP A 176 -1.77 6.14 -18.40
N ASN A 177 -1.33 5.94 -17.15
CA ASN A 177 -0.54 4.76 -16.78
C ASN A 177 -1.34 3.47 -17.01
N LEU A 178 -2.64 3.46 -16.63
CA LEU A 178 -3.52 2.30 -16.86
C LEU A 178 -3.58 1.95 -18.35
N ARG A 179 -3.86 2.93 -19.20
CA ARG A 179 -3.93 2.72 -20.65
C ARG A 179 -2.62 2.18 -21.23
N ALA A 180 -1.49 2.82 -20.85
CA ALA A 180 -0.17 2.49 -21.36
C ALA A 180 0.28 1.06 -20.98
N ILE A 181 -0.01 0.62 -19.75
CA ILE A 181 0.35 -0.73 -19.29
C ILE A 181 -0.63 -1.76 -19.84
N THR A 182 -1.94 -1.51 -19.82
CA THR A 182 -2.93 -2.44 -20.37
C THR A 182 -2.71 -2.69 -21.87
N ALA A 183 -2.26 -1.69 -22.63
CA ALA A 183 -1.94 -1.84 -24.03
C ALA A 183 -0.75 -2.79 -24.31
N GLN A 184 0.07 -3.10 -23.30
CA GLN A 184 1.19 -4.04 -23.39
C GLN A 184 0.81 -5.47 -22.93
N ALA A 185 -0.43 -5.67 -22.46
CA ALA A 185 -0.90 -6.98 -22.02
C ALA A 185 -1.04 -7.93 -23.22
N GLY A 186 -0.46 -9.11 -23.08
CA GLY A 186 -0.55 -10.16 -24.12
C GLY A 186 -1.90 -10.90 -24.12
N THR A 187 -2.59 -10.90 -22.99
CA THR A 187 -3.86 -11.61 -22.80
C THR A 187 -4.86 -10.75 -22.01
N ALA A 188 -6.14 -11.13 -22.07
CA ALA A 188 -7.18 -10.50 -21.25
C ALA A 188 -6.94 -10.74 -19.74
N GLU A 189 -6.32 -11.85 -19.36
CA GLU A 189 -5.97 -12.14 -17.98
C GLU A 189 -4.85 -11.22 -17.47
N ASP A 190 -3.86 -10.91 -18.30
CA ASP A 190 -2.82 -9.94 -17.96
C ASP A 190 -3.40 -8.54 -17.77
N ALA A 191 -4.30 -8.13 -18.67
CA ALA A 191 -4.97 -6.83 -18.54
C ALA A 191 -5.76 -6.70 -17.22
N LYS A 192 -6.34 -7.78 -16.71
CA LYS A 192 -7.07 -7.80 -15.43
C LYS A 192 -6.17 -7.60 -14.20
N LYS A 193 -4.86 -7.84 -14.33
CA LYS A 193 -3.91 -7.62 -13.24
C LYS A 193 -3.63 -6.13 -13.01
N VAL A 194 -3.95 -5.27 -13.99
CA VAL A 194 -3.66 -3.84 -13.94
C VAL A 194 -4.82 -3.07 -13.31
N GLU A 195 -4.54 -2.35 -12.24
CA GLU A 195 -5.55 -1.56 -11.53
C GLU A 195 -4.97 -0.24 -11.00
N ILE A 196 -5.82 0.78 -10.85
CA ILE A 196 -5.41 2.09 -10.32
C ILE A 196 -5.30 2.02 -8.79
N LEU A 197 -4.15 2.44 -8.24
CA LEU A 197 -3.89 2.43 -6.79
C LEU A 197 -4.92 3.27 -6.01
N ALA A 198 -5.39 4.39 -6.56
CA ALA A 198 -6.38 5.26 -5.92
C ALA A 198 -7.72 4.57 -5.63
N ARG A 199 -8.02 3.39 -6.23
CA ARG A 199 -9.22 2.58 -5.88
C ARG A 199 -9.23 2.13 -4.41
N TYR A 200 -8.09 2.13 -3.75
CA TYR A 200 -7.95 1.76 -2.35
C TYR A 200 -8.08 2.95 -1.39
N LEU A 201 -8.34 4.17 -1.90
CA LEU A 201 -8.66 5.32 -1.06
C LEU A 201 -10.04 5.14 -0.42
N VAL A 202 -10.13 5.33 0.89
CA VAL A 202 -11.37 5.20 1.66
C VAL A 202 -11.89 6.55 2.12
N ARG A 203 -11.01 7.44 2.56
CA ARG A 203 -11.36 8.78 3.05
C ARG A 203 -11.55 9.80 1.91
N ARG A 204 -10.81 9.62 0.82
CA ARG A 204 -10.77 10.55 -0.34
C ARG A 204 -11.36 9.86 -1.58
N LYS A 205 -12.62 9.44 -1.48
CA LYS A 205 -13.32 8.70 -2.55
C LYS A 205 -13.55 9.48 -3.84
N ASP A 206 -13.43 10.79 -3.78
CA ASP A 206 -13.48 11.71 -4.92
C ASP A 206 -12.17 11.74 -5.72
N VAL A 207 -11.08 11.21 -5.16
CA VAL A 207 -9.78 11.16 -5.82
C VAL A 207 -9.64 9.85 -6.61
N CYS A 208 -9.58 9.96 -7.93
CA CYS A 208 -9.51 8.81 -8.85
C CYS A 208 -8.09 8.46 -9.32
N ALA A 209 -7.08 9.25 -8.94
CA ALA A 209 -5.69 9.07 -9.36
C ALA A 209 -4.72 9.60 -8.29
N ILE A 210 -3.50 9.07 -8.28
CA ILE A 210 -2.38 9.68 -7.55
C ILE A 210 -1.74 10.72 -8.50
N PRO A 211 -1.82 12.03 -8.21
CA PRO A 211 -1.32 13.07 -9.10
C PRO A 211 0.21 13.00 -9.24
N ASP A 212 0.72 13.43 -10.40
CA ASP A 212 2.17 13.49 -10.63
C ASP A 212 2.78 14.77 -10.03
N PRO A 213 3.63 14.65 -8.99
CA PRO A 213 4.20 15.82 -8.34
C PRO A 213 5.41 16.40 -9.06
N TYR A 214 5.89 15.77 -10.16
CA TYR A 214 7.21 16.05 -10.74
C TYR A 214 7.44 17.53 -11.09
N TYR A 215 6.44 18.19 -11.66
CA TYR A 215 6.51 19.62 -12.00
C TYR A 215 6.00 20.55 -10.90
N GLY A 216 5.57 19.99 -9.77
CA GLY A 216 5.05 20.72 -8.64
C GLY A 216 6.09 21.09 -7.59
N ASP A 217 5.60 21.62 -6.48
CA ASP A 217 6.39 21.98 -5.31
C ASP A 217 6.38 20.86 -4.22
N GLU A 218 6.97 21.13 -3.07
CA GLU A 218 7.05 20.18 -1.96
C GLU A 218 5.66 19.71 -1.47
N ARG A 219 4.64 20.58 -1.53
CA ARG A 219 3.26 20.24 -1.12
C ARG A 219 2.64 19.21 -2.05
N ASP A 220 2.97 19.24 -3.35
CA ASP A 220 2.49 18.26 -4.31
C ASP A 220 3.10 16.88 -4.04
N PHE A 221 4.38 16.83 -3.64
CA PHE A 221 5.03 15.59 -3.21
C PHE A 221 4.43 15.05 -1.92
N ASP A 222 4.20 15.90 -0.92
CA ASP A 222 3.56 15.51 0.33
C ASP A 222 2.13 15.02 0.08
N TYR A 223 1.36 15.70 -0.78
CA TYR A 223 0.00 15.29 -1.12
C TYR A 223 -0.04 13.93 -1.85
N ALA A 224 0.84 13.72 -2.83
CA ALA A 224 0.94 12.43 -3.50
C ALA A 224 1.31 11.31 -2.51
N LEU A 225 2.21 11.59 -1.56
CA LEU A 225 2.61 10.63 -0.53
C LEU A 225 1.47 10.34 0.45
N ASP A 226 0.65 11.34 0.86
CA ASP A 226 -0.56 11.13 1.68
C ASP A 226 -1.53 10.13 1.03
N LEU A 227 -1.76 10.29 -0.28
CA LEU A 227 -2.63 9.38 -1.03
C LEU A 227 -2.04 7.98 -1.14
N ILE A 228 -0.72 7.87 -1.35
CA ILE A 228 -0.01 6.60 -1.44
C ILE A 228 -0.09 5.86 -0.10
N GLU A 229 0.16 6.53 1.02
CA GLU A 229 0.06 5.95 2.37
C GLU A 229 -1.35 5.39 2.63
N GLU A 230 -2.39 6.17 2.37
CA GLU A 230 -3.77 5.73 2.57
C GLU A 230 -4.10 4.52 1.69
N ALA A 231 -3.79 4.60 0.39
CA ALA A 231 -4.14 3.55 -0.55
C ALA A 231 -3.36 2.24 -0.29
N THR A 232 -2.06 2.31 0.01
CA THR A 232 -1.26 1.11 0.29
C THR A 232 -1.65 0.44 1.59
N ALA A 233 -2.03 1.20 2.63
CA ALA A 233 -2.53 0.64 3.88
C ALA A 233 -3.81 -0.20 3.65
N HIS A 234 -4.79 0.34 2.92
CA HIS A 234 -6.02 -0.38 2.62
C HIS A 234 -5.82 -1.53 1.62
N LEU A 235 -4.88 -1.40 0.69
CA LEU A 235 -4.47 -2.51 -0.18
C LEU A 235 -3.94 -3.67 0.67
N LEU A 236 -3.04 -3.43 1.62
CA LEU A 236 -2.51 -4.46 2.52
C LEU A 236 -3.62 -5.12 3.33
N GLU A 237 -4.53 -4.36 3.94
CA GLU A 237 -5.68 -4.91 4.66
C GLU A 237 -6.53 -5.84 3.78
N THR A 238 -6.82 -5.42 2.55
CA THR A 238 -7.61 -6.21 1.58
C THR A 238 -6.91 -7.53 1.26
N LEU A 239 -5.61 -7.48 1.05
CA LEU A 239 -4.80 -8.65 0.73
C LEU A 239 -4.69 -9.61 1.92
N SER A 240 -4.51 -9.10 3.13
CA SER A 240 -4.38 -9.92 4.35
C SER A 240 -5.71 -10.61 4.71
N ARG A 241 -6.85 -9.97 4.46
CA ARG A 241 -8.19 -10.59 4.66
C ARG A 241 -8.43 -11.75 3.69
N SER A 242 -8.03 -11.61 2.43
CA SER A 242 -8.22 -12.66 1.40
C SER A 242 -7.40 -13.93 1.68
N SER A 243 -6.41 -13.89 2.55
CA SER A 243 -5.57 -15.03 2.92
C SER A 243 -6.13 -15.83 4.10
N LYS A 244 -7.16 -15.31 4.79
CA LYS A 244 -7.78 -15.95 5.97
C LYS A 244 -9.05 -16.74 5.64
N ASN A 245 -9.56 -16.60 4.42
CA ASN A 245 -10.71 -17.35 3.89
C ASN A 245 -10.24 -18.50 2.97
#